data_b92133744d2e7c7e30fc41318287cbe8
#
_entry.id   b92133744d2e7c7e30fc41318287cbe8
#
_cell.length_a   1.000
_cell.length_b   1.000
_cell.length_c   1.000
_cell.angle_alpha   90.00
_cell.angle_beta   90.00
_cell.angle_gamma   90.00
#
_symmetry.space_group_name_H-M   'P 1'
#
loop_
_entity.id
_entity.type
_entity.pdbx_description
1 polymer ?
#
loop_
_entity_poly.entity_id
_entity_poly.type
_entity_poly.pdbx_seq_one_letter_code
_entity_poly.pdbx_strand_id
1 'polypeptide(L)'
;MLIFSVECMNLFPPILQKYIQKNQYSNWLIEPIPNRLYNCIIVIPALAELENVKKLLLSLSENESTYFNDTLILFVVNNTISVSEDIKLNNKLTIEYLNNLTSKYTPITNSISIVTSELQVAFIDASTVGKEMNDKDGGVGLARKIGMDIALNYFDYSSRIKKIFICLDADCTVEKNYITAITEYFQKESCKAAVVNYEHNIYNMNENTAAIICYELFLRYYLLGLQYAGSPYAFHTIGSTIVCDYESYVKIGGMNKLKAAEDFYFLEKLSKITKVHSIKSTCVYPSSRPSFRVPFGTGQRVNRFIAKVRNEYILYNPQSFVILKKWLLLFDSLNKTNLKPILTEVKRISTDLYHFLNENKFEQFWKKICLQDLKDQQIIKQKKFWFDAFKTLKLIHYLRDHGYPVINMFDAIDKLLELFGVNESVKRNEDILQDLDKQKEYLLLLRKLQNN
;
A
#
# COMPACT_ATOMS: atom_id res chain seq x y z
N MET A 1 -7.32 28.99 -16.81
CA MET A 1 -8.03 28.91 -15.51
C MET A 1 -9.42 28.34 -15.79
N LEU A 2 -9.56 27.01 -15.97
CA LEU A 2 -10.86 26.36 -15.96
C LEU A 2 -11.26 26.24 -14.47
N ILE A 3 -11.81 27.36 -13.95
CA ILE A 3 -12.67 27.34 -12.79
C ILE A 3 -13.85 26.47 -13.24
N PHE A 4 -13.96 25.24 -12.71
CA PHE A 4 -15.23 24.52 -12.80
C PHE A 4 -16.28 25.50 -12.29
N SER A 5 -17.14 25.98 -13.19
CA SER A 5 -18.20 26.91 -12.84
C SER A 5 -19.03 26.28 -11.71
N VAL A 6 -19.66 27.09 -10.88
CA VAL A 6 -20.56 26.63 -9.81
C VAL A 6 -21.60 25.65 -10.36
N GLU A 7 -21.93 25.74 -11.63
CA GLU A 7 -22.83 24.83 -12.36
C GLU A 7 -22.25 23.40 -12.49
N CYS A 8 -20.93 23.23 -12.74
CA CYS A 8 -20.30 21.90 -12.80
C CYS A 8 -20.19 21.24 -11.42
N MET A 9 -20.07 22.02 -10.35
CA MET A 9 -20.02 21.46 -8.98
C MET A 9 -21.37 20.84 -8.56
N ASN A 10 -22.51 21.29 -9.12
CA ASN A 10 -23.82 20.71 -8.82
C ASN A 10 -24.02 19.29 -9.39
N LEU A 11 -23.15 18.84 -10.29
CA LEU A 11 -23.15 17.47 -10.85
C LEU A 11 -22.42 16.47 -9.94
N PHE A 12 -21.66 16.93 -8.96
CA PHE A 12 -20.90 16.03 -8.08
C PHE A 12 -21.77 15.53 -6.90
N PRO A 13 -21.54 14.29 -6.43
CA PRO A 13 -22.15 13.80 -5.20
C PRO A 13 -21.86 14.74 -4.00
N PRO A 14 -22.84 14.97 -3.08
CA PRO A 14 -22.69 15.98 -2.00
C PRO A 14 -21.47 15.76 -1.09
N ILE A 15 -21.08 14.50 -0.85
CA ILE A 15 -19.88 14.18 -0.06
C ILE A 15 -18.61 14.64 -0.76
N LEU A 16 -18.57 14.52 -2.09
CA LEU A 16 -17.43 14.92 -2.94
C LEU A 16 -17.31 16.44 -3.00
N GLN A 17 -18.43 17.17 -3.16
CA GLN A 17 -18.43 18.63 -3.17
C GLN A 17 -17.77 19.20 -1.91
N LYS A 18 -18.17 18.72 -0.73
CA LYS A 18 -17.60 19.14 0.56
C LYS A 18 -16.10 18.80 0.66
N TYR A 19 -15.71 17.66 0.12
CA TYR A 19 -14.30 17.23 0.14
C TYR A 19 -13.43 18.11 -0.75
N ILE A 20 -13.84 18.35 -2.00
CA ILE A 20 -13.12 19.18 -2.96
C ILE A 20 -12.97 20.61 -2.43
N GLN A 21 -14.06 21.23 -1.91
CA GLN A 21 -13.99 22.57 -1.33
C GLN A 21 -12.94 22.73 -0.24
N LYS A 22 -12.72 21.66 0.57
CA LYS A 22 -11.74 21.66 1.65
C LYS A 22 -10.30 21.38 1.18
N ASN A 23 -10.14 20.69 0.04
CA ASN A 23 -8.86 20.18 -0.45
C ASN A 23 -8.53 20.73 -1.85
N GLN A 24 -8.73 22.02 -2.06
CA GLN A 24 -8.37 22.69 -3.32
C GLN A 24 -6.88 23.01 -3.36
N TYR A 25 -6.32 22.91 -4.56
CA TYR A 25 -4.94 23.32 -4.86
C TYR A 25 -4.96 24.39 -5.94
N SER A 26 -4.29 25.51 -5.71
CA SER A 26 -4.14 26.60 -6.69
C SER A 26 -2.89 26.48 -7.56
N ASN A 27 -1.86 25.80 -7.06
CA ASN A 27 -0.53 25.77 -7.67
C ASN A 27 -0.30 24.54 -8.56
N TRP A 28 -1.15 23.52 -8.48
CA TRP A 28 -0.98 22.26 -9.19
C TRP A 28 -2.19 21.97 -10.08
N LEU A 29 -1.90 21.70 -11.35
CA LEU A 29 -2.91 21.39 -12.36
C LEU A 29 -2.48 20.16 -13.15
N ILE A 30 -3.43 19.45 -13.76
CA ILE A 30 -3.13 18.37 -14.70
C ILE A 30 -2.76 18.94 -16.06
N GLU A 31 -1.69 18.46 -16.62
CA GLU A 31 -1.14 18.83 -17.93
C GLU A 31 -0.90 17.57 -18.79
N PRO A 32 -1.31 17.51 -20.09
CA PRO A 32 -2.32 18.41 -20.65
C PRO A 32 -3.68 18.20 -19.97
N ILE A 33 -4.54 19.20 -20.03
CA ILE A 33 -5.90 19.10 -19.49
C ILE A 33 -6.62 17.99 -20.25
N PRO A 34 -7.09 16.91 -19.57
CA PRO A 34 -7.82 15.84 -20.23
C PRO A 34 -9.11 16.34 -20.89
N ASN A 35 -9.37 15.87 -22.09
CA ASN A 35 -10.57 16.22 -22.86
C ASN A 35 -11.74 15.25 -22.65
N ARG A 36 -11.61 14.29 -21.73
CA ARG A 36 -12.61 13.30 -21.37
C ARG A 36 -12.58 13.00 -19.88
N LEU A 37 -13.59 12.28 -19.41
CA LEU A 37 -13.70 11.77 -18.04
C LEU A 37 -13.38 10.26 -18.01
N TYR A 38 -12.96 9.76 -16.85
CA TYR A 38 -12.44 8.41 -16.67
C TYR A 38 -13.18 7.63 -15.60
N ASN A 39 -13.09 6.31 -15.63
CA ASN A 39 -13.59 5.44 -14.56
C ASN A 39 -12.44 4.89 -13.68
N CYS A 40 -11.22 4.85 -14.22
CA CYS A 40 -10.01 4.43 -13.52
C CYS A 40 -8.93 5.51 -13.62
N ILE A 41 -8.26 5.82 -12.50
CA ILE A 41 -7.12 6.75 -12.51
C ILE A 41 -5.97 6.11 -11.74
N ILE A 42 -4.84 5.91 -12.45
CA ILE A 42 -3.59 5.38 -11.88
C ILE A 42 -2.74 6.58 -11.48
N VAL A 43 -2.48 6.75 -10.19
CA VAL A 43 -1.69 7.87 -9.65
C VAL A 43 -0.28 7.40 -9.33
N ILE A 44 0.72 8.05 -9.94
CA ILE A 44 2.11 7.64 -9.95
C ILE A 44 3.01 8.79 -9.49
N PRO A 45 3.47 8.81 -8.22
CA PRO A 45 4.51 9.74 -7.79
C PRO A 45 5.83 9.47 -8.51
N ALA A 46 6.49 10.52 -8.98
CA ALA A 46 7.78 10.41 -9.67
C ALA A 46 8.77 11.43 -9.12
N LEU A 47 9.78 10.95 -8.39
CA LEU A 47 10.88 11.74 -7.83
C LEU A 47 12.20 11.24 -8.44
N ALA A 48 12.76 11.96 -9.40
CA ALA A 48 13.96 11.59 -10.13
C ALA A 48 13.87 10.18 -10.76
N GLU A 49 12.80 9.94 -11.56
CA GLU A 49 12.44 8.59 -12.05
C GLU A 49 12.36 8.52 -13.59
N LEU A 50 13.04 9.39 -14.35
CA LEU A 50 12.91 9.46 -15.81
C LEU A 50 12.96 8.09 -16.50
N GLU A 51 14.00 7.30 -16.23
CA GLU A 51 14.17 6.00 -16.89
C GLU A 51 13.15 4.95 -16.43
N ASN A 52 12.69 5.04 -15.19
CA ASN A 52 11.65 4.15 -14.68
C ASN A 52 10.26 4.54 -15.21
N VAL A 53 9.97 5.83 -15.37
CA VAL A 53 8.75 6.32 -16.06
C VAL A 53 8.64 5.73 -17.45
N LYS A 54 9.74 5.72 -18.23
CA LYS A 54 9.78 5.10 -19.57
C LYS A 54 9.47 3.60 -19.53
N LYS A 55 10.10 2.87 -18.58
CA LYS A 55 9.89 1.42 -18.42
C LYS A 55 8.48 1.09 -17.99
N LEU A 56 7.93 1.87 -17.03
CA LEU A 56 6.57 1.69 -16.56
C LEU A 56 5.54 1.93 -17.66
N LEU A 57 5.71 3.00 -18.45
CA LEU A 57 4.83 3.29 -19.59
C LEU A 57 4.85 2.16 -20.63
N LEU A 58 6.03 1.59 -20.94
CA LEU A 58 6.13 0.41 -21.79
C LEU A 58 5.38 -0.79 -21.19
N SER A 59 5.57 -1.07 -19.90
CA SER A 59 4.86 -2.15 -19.22
C SER A 59 3.35 -1.95 -19.20
N LEU A 60 2.87 -0.72 -19.02
CA LEU A 60 1.44 -0.39 -19.09
C LEU A 60 0.89 -0.49 -20.52
N SER A 61 1.67 -0.15 -21.53
CA SER A 61 1.25 -0.26 -22.95
C SER A 61 1.10 -1.71 -23.43
N GLU A 62 1.72 -2.66 -22.74
CA GLU A 62 1.55 -4.09 -23.01
C GLU A 62 0.25 -4.68 -22.41
N ASN A 63 -0.51 -3.88 -21.67
CA ASN A 63 -1.80 -4.31 -21.12
C ASN A 63 -2.85 -4.46 -22.22
N GLU A 64 -3.89 -5.22 -21.90
CA GLU A 64 -5.09 -5.33 -22.76
C GLU A 64 -5.75 -3.95 -22.93
N SER A 65 -6.01 -3.53 -24.16
CA SER A 65 -6.45 -2.17 -24.49
C SER A 65 -7.91 -1.86 -24.14
N THR A 66 -8.67 -2.85 -23.69
CA THR A 66 -10.11 -2.76 -23.41
C THR A 66 -10.49 -1.55 -22.55
N TYR A 67 -9.66 -1.22 -21.55
CA TYR A 67 -9.93 -0.14 -20.58
C TYR A 67 -9.04 1.08 -20.76
N PHE A 68 -8.21 1.17 -21.81
CA PHE A 68 -7.29 2.30 -22.00
C PHE A 68 -8.03 3.64 -22.11
N ASN A 69 -9.14 3.67 -22.84
CA ASN A 69 -9.93 4.89 -23.00
C ASN A 69 -10.61 5.34 -21.69
N ASP A 70 -10.86 4.43 -20.76
CA ASP A 70 -11.49 4.68 -19.47
C ASP A 70 -10.49 4.88 -18.32
N THR A 71 -9.17 4.78 -18.63
CA THR A 71 -8.09 4.83 -17.64
C THR A 71 -7.16 6.01 -17.91
N LEU A 72 -7.01 6.90 -16.91
CA LEU A 72 -6.00 7.95 -16.92
C LEU A 72 -4.76 7.50 -16.15
N ILE A 73 -3.58 7.60 -16.78
CA ILE A 73 -2.28 7.42 -16.15
C ILE A 73 -1.78 8.81 -15.77
N LEU A 74 -1.76 9.11 -14.47
CA LEU A 74 -1.44 10.42 -13.92
C LEU A 74 -0.13 10.40 -13.14
N PHE A 75 0.92 10.97 -13.72
CA PHE A 75 2.18 11.18 -13.01
C PHE A 75 2.12 12.42 -12.13
N VAL A 76 2.71 12.36 -10.94
CA VAL A 76 2.96 13.53 -10.09
C VAL A 76 4.47 13.67 -9.99
N VAL A 77 5.05 14.50 -10.86
CA VAL A 77 6.50 14.78 -10.83
C VAL A 77 6.76 15.75 -9.69
N ASN A 78 7.45 15.27 -8.66
CA ASN A 78 7.50 15.98 -7.39
C ASN A 78 8.91 16.04 -6.78
N ASN A 79 9.18 17.14 -6.08
CA ASN A 79 10.29 17.26 -5.13
C ASN A 79 9.96 18.33 -4.07
N THR A 80 10.79 18.38 -3.03
CA THR A 80 10.79 19.50 -2.09
C THR A 80 11.76 20.57 -2.54
N ILE A 81 11.70 21.73 -1.91
CA ILE A 81 12.56 22.90 -2.25
C ILE A 81 14.05 22.57 -2.07
N SER A 82 14.39 21.81 -1.00
CA SER A 82 15.78 21.57 -0.57
C SER A 82 16.46 20.36 -1.23
N VAL A 83 15.88 19.75 -2.28
CA VAL A 83 16.54 18.61 -2.96
C VAL A 83 17.76 19.04 -3.77
N SER A 84 18.65 18.08 -4.06
CA SER A 84 19.85 18.31 -4.89
C SER A 84 19.51 18.72 -6.33
N GLU A 85 20.43 19.40 -6.98
CA GLU A 85 20.26 19.84 -8.38
C GLU A 85 20.11 18.66 -9.35
N ASP A 86 20.73 17.50 -9.08
CA ASP A 86 20.56 16.28 -9.89
C ASP A 86 19.11 15.79 -9.87
N ILE A 87 18.44 15.87 -8.72
CA ILE A 87 17.02 15.51 -8.60
C ILE A 87 16.18 16.50 -9.40
N LYS A 88 16.43 17.79 -9.27
CA LYS A 88 15.71 18.84 -10.03
C LYS A 88 15.90 18.66 -11.53
N LEU A 89 17.13 18.40 -11.98
CA LEU A 89 17.44 18.16 -13.38
C LEU A 89 16.70 16.93 -13.91
N ASN A 90 16.73 15.81 -13.19
CA ASN A 90 16.01 14.60 -13.59
C ASN A 90 14.50 14.83 -13.67
N ASN A 91 13.90 15.54 -12.71
CA ASN A 91 12.48 15.90 -12.75
C ASN A 91 12.15 16.81 -13.93
N LYS A 92 13.00 17.81 -14.23
CA LYS A 92 12.85 18.66 -15.42
C LYS A 92 12.83 17.83 -16.70
N LEU A 93 13.79 16.92 -16.86
CA LEU A 93 13.84 16.00 -18.02
C LEU A 93 12.62 15.06 -18.05
N THR A 94 12.10 14.64 -16.90
CA THR A 94 10.88 13.85 -16.81
C THR A 94 9.66 14.63 -17.31
N ILE A 95 9.51 15.90 -16.93
CA ILE A 95 8.45 16.79 -17.40
C ILE A 95 8.59 17.02 -18.92
N GLU A 96 9.79 17.31 -19.41
CA GLU A 96 10.05 17.46 -20.84
C GLU A 96 9.69 16.21 -21.63
N TYR A 97 10.03 15.02 -21.12
CA TYR A 97 9.67 13.75 -21.72
C TYR A 97 8.14 13.56 -21.75
N LEU A 98 7.42 13.79 -20.64
CA LEU A 98 5.97 13.67 -20.57
C LEU A 98 5.26 14.68 -21.46
N ASN A 99 5.73 15.93 -21.51
CA ASN A 99 5.23 16.96 -22.43
C ASN A 99 5.38 16.52 -23.90
N ASN A 100 6.54 16.02 -24.26
CA ASN A 100 6.80 15.53 -25.61
C ASN A 100 5.90 14.33 -25.95
N LEU A 101 5.69 13.42 -25.01
CA LEU A 101 4.85 12.24 -25.17
C LEU A 101 3.37 12.60 -25.40
N THR A 102 2.88 13.64 -24.74
CA THR A 102 1.47 14.07 -24.79
C THR A 102 1.20 15.13 -25.86
N SER A 103 2.22 15.74 -26.46
CA SER A 103 2.08 16.69 -27.56
C SER A 103 1.91 15.98 -28.89
N LYS A 104 1.01 16.48 -29.75
CA LYS A 104 0.71 15.91 -31.09
C LYS A 104 1.85 16.03 -32.11
N TYR A 105 3.01 16.59 -31.75
CA TYR A 105 4.10 16.98 -32.66
C TYR A 105 5.41 16.21 -32.43
N THR A 106 5.41 15.05 -31.83
CA THR A 106 6.67 14.35 -31.54
C THR A 106 7.15 13.54 -32.73
N PRO A 107 8.39 13.75 -33.24
CA PRO A 107 9.04 12.81 -34.14
C PRO A 107 9.49 11.58 -33.34
N ILE A 108 9.16 10.42 -33.82
CA ILE A 108 8.91 9.25 -33.00
C ILE A 108 9.93 8.17 -33.30
N THR A 109 10.52 7.59 -32.26
CA THR A 109 10.98 6.21 -32.29
C THR A 109 9.76 5.29 -32.18
N ASN A 110 9.70 4.18 -32.93
CA ASN A 110 8.53 3.28 -33.01
C ASN A 110 7.92 2.88 -31.65
N SER A 111 8.69 2.85 -30.57
CA SER A 111 8.23 2.53 -29.22
C SER A 111 7.42 3.65 -28.56
N ILE A 112 7.71 4.92 -28.86
CA ILE A 112 7.01 6.09 -28.28
C ILE A 112 5.63 6.27 -28.92
N SER A 113 5.49 5.96 -30.24
CA SER A 113 4.20 6.07 -30.94
C SER A 113 3.14 5.11 -30.42
N ILE A 114 3.52 3.90 -30.00
CA ILE A 114 2.60 2.91 -29.45
C ILE A 114 2.03 3.42 -28.13
N VAL A 115 2.89 3.96 -27.25
CA VAL A 115 2.45 4.49 -25.94
C VAL A 115 1.49 5.68 -26.10
N THR A 116 1.76 6.59 -27.05
CA THR A 116 0.93 7.79 -27.23
C THR A 116 -0.41 7.54 -27.93
N SER A 117 -0.53 6.48 -28.72
CA SER A 117 -1.76 6.20 -29.48
C SER A 117 -2.85 5.51 -28.62
N GLU A 118 -2.45 4.81 -27.56
CA GLU A 118 -3.36 3.93 -26.82
C GLU A 118 -3.59 4.39 -25.36
N LEU A 119 -2.55 4.84 -24.67
CA LEU A 119 -2.63 5.23 -23.27
C LEU A 119 -3.05 6.70 -23.09
N GLN A 120 -3.96 6.96 -22.14
CA GLN A 120 -4.32 8.31 -21.74
C GLN A 120 -3.35 8.77 -20.63
N VAL A 121 -2.36 9.59 -20.98
CA VAL A 121 -1.30 10.03 -20.07
C VAL A 121 -1.42 11.52 -19.79
N ALA A 122 -1.26 11.89 -18.52
CA ALA A 122 -1.14 13.28 -18.06
C ALA A 122 -0.18 13.33 -16.87
N PHE A 123 0.21 14.54 -16.48
CA PHE A 123 1.04 14.74 -15.30
C PHE A 123 0.66 16.00 -14.53
N ILE A 124 1.12 16.07 -13.29
CA ILE A 124 1.09 17.25 -12.43
C ILE A 124 2.53 17.62 -12.14
N ASP A 125 2.91 18.87 -12.45
CA ASP A 125 4.20 19.42 -12.09
C ASP A 125 4.15 19.96 -10.65
N ALA A 126 4.79 19.22 -9.73
CA ALA A 126 5.02 19.60 -8.34
C ALA A 126 6.54 19.66 -8.04
N SER A 127 7.35 20.10 -9.02
CA SER A 127 8.80 20.06 -8.97
C SER A 127 9.51 21.30 -9.53
N THR A 128 8.92 22.01 -10.49
CA THR A 128 9.49 23.25 -11.04
C THR A 128 9.46 24.37 -10.01
N VAL A 129 10.43 25.27 -10.07
CA VAL A 129 10.56 26.43 -9.16
C VAL A 129 9.24 27.17 -8.99
N GLY A 130 8.78 27.30 -7.75
CA GLY A 130 7.50 27.89 -7.38
C GLY A 130 6.31 26.91 -7.39
N LYS A 131 6.49 25.67 -7.87
CA LYS A 131 5.50 24.58 -7.81
C LYS A 131 5.95 23.43 -6.88
N GLU A 132 7.16 23.48 -6.31
CA GLU A 132 7.68 22.43 -5.42
C GLU A 132 6.83 22.26 -4.17
N MET A 133 6.87 21.08 -3.61
CA MET A 133 6.31 20.83 -2.28
C MET A 133 7.19 21.45 -1.20
N ASN A 134 6.59 21.91 -0.10
CA ASN A 134 7.36 22.41 1.04
C ASN A 134 8.14 21.26 1.73
N ASP A 135 9.28 21.59 2.35
CA ASP A 135 10.16 20.60 2.99
C ASP A 135 9.52 19.93 4.22
N LYS A 136 8.54 20.55 4.84
CA LYS A 136 7.86 20.00 6.03
C LYS A 136 7.00 18.79 5.69
N ASP A 137 6.12 18.93 4.70
CA ASP A 137 5.09 17.95 4.34
C ASP A 137 5.45 17.17 3.06
N GLY A 138 6.44 17.66 2.29
CA GLY A 138 6.81 17.08 1.00
C GLY A 138 7.34 15.66 1.12
N GLY A 139 6.75 14.76 0.33
CA GLY A 139 7.07 13.33 0.27
C GLY A 139 6.03 12.56 -0.53
N VAL A 140 6.21 11.25 -0.62
CA VAL A 140 5.36 10.37 -1.43
C VAL A 140 3.88 10.43 -1.04
N GLY A 141 3.57 10.55 0.25
CA GLY A 141 2.18 10.69 0.72
C GLY A 141 1.51 11.97 0.22
N LEU A 142 2.21 13.10 0.25
CA LEU A 142 1.67 14.36 -0.30
C LEU A 142 1.56 14.28 -1.83
N ALA A 143 2.53 13.69 -2.53
CA ALA A 143 2.47 13.54 -3.98
C ALA A 143 1.26 12.69 -4.40
N ARG A 144 1.01 11.52 -3.76
CA ARG A 144 -0.19 10.73 -4.00
C ARG A 144 -1.46 11.52 -3.68
N LYS A 145 -1.47 12.27 -2.56
CA LYS A 145 -2.62 13.09 -2.19
C LYS A 145 -2.93 14.15 -3.24
N ILE A 146 -1.94 14.89 -3.73
CA ILE A 146 -2.11 15.90 -4.79
C ILE A 146 -2.72 15.25 -6.03
N GLY A 147 -2.14 14.14 -6.50
CA GLY A 147 -2.62 13.42 -7.67
C GLY A 147 -4.07 12.94 -7.51
N MET A 148 -4.38 12.27 -6.40
CA MET A 148 -5.72 11.72 -6.16
C MET A 148 -6.77 12.82 -5.95
N ASP A 149 -6.46 13.87 -5.18
CA ASP A 149 -7.40 14.97 -4.91
C ASP A 149 -7.77 15.74 -6.19
N ILE A 150 -6.78 16.08 -7.02
CA ILE A 150 -7.02 16.78 -8.29
C ILE A 150 -7.77 15.88 -9.26
N ALA A 151 -7.40 14.61 -9.32
CA ALA A 151 -8.00 13.62 -10.21
C ALA A 151 -9.48 13.33 -9.91
N LEU A 152 -9.98 13.64 -8.71
CA LEU A 152 -11.42 13.58 -8.40
C LEU A 152 -12.28 14.37 -9.39
N ASN A 153 -11.75 15.45 -9.97
CA ASN A 153 -12.48 16.27 -10.94
C ASN A 153 -12.61 15.61 -12.33
N TYR A 154 -11.89 14.53 -12.58
CA TYR A 154 -11.79 13.88 -13.89
C TYR A 154 -12.47 12.51 -13.93
N PHE A 155 -13.20 12.11 -12.89
CA PHE A 155 -14.03 10.92 -12.93
C PHE A 155 -15.37 11.17 -13.64
N ASP A 156 -15.83 10.18 -14.41
CA ASP A 156 -17.15 10.19 -15.05
C ASP A 156 -18.24 9.77 -14.06
N TYR A 157 -18.72 10.71 -13.27
CA TYR A 157 -19.80 10.45 -12.30
C TYR A 157 -21.17 10.18 -12.95
N SER A 158 -21.33 10.37 -14.26
CA SER A 158 -22.55 10.02 -14.99
C SER A 158 -22.63 8.53 -15.32
N SER A 159 -21.48 7.88 -15.47
CA SER A 159 -21.37 6.44 -15.73
C SER A 159 -21.71 5.61 -14.48
N ARG A 160 -22.32 4.43 -14.68
CA ARG A 160 -22.57 3.44 -13.63
C ARG A 160 -21.34 2.63 -13.23
N ILE A 161 -20.27 2.72 -14.00
CA ILE A 161 -18.99 2.05 -13.72
C ILE A 161 -18.38 2.63 -12.45
N LYS A 162 -17.81 1.80 -11.57
CA LYS A 162 -17.11 2.29 -10.37
C LYS A 162 -15.92 3.18 -10.73
N LYS A 163 -15.77 4.25 -9.97
CA LYS A 163 -14.63 5.17 -10.07
C LYS A 163 -13.55 4.73 -9.09
N ILE A 164 -12.43 4.29 -9.61
CA ILE A 164 -11.35 3.70 -8.82
C ILE A 164 -10.04 4.46 -8.98
N PHE A 165 -9.35 4.62 -7.88
CA PHE A 165 -7.95 5.01 -7.83
C PHE A 165 -7.08 3.78 -7.72
N ILE A 166 -6.00 3.75 -8.49
CA ILE A 166 -4.90 2.79 -8.38
C ILE A 166 -3.65 3.58 -7.99
N CYS A 167 -2.99 3.22 -6.89
CA CYS A 167 -1.68 3.75 -6.55
C CYS A 167 -0.61 2.83 -7.14
N LEU A 168 0.32 3.40 -7.89
CA LEU A 168 1.45 2.69 -8.47
C LEU A 168 2.71 3.55 -8.32
N ASP A 169 3.88 2.93 -8.15
CA ASP A 169 5.14 3.66 -8.06
C ASP A 169 5.86 3.66 -9.42
N ALA A 170 6.58 4.73 -9.73
CA ALA A 170 7.22 4.91 -11.02
C ALA A 170 8.29 3.86 -11.35
N ASP A 171 8.85 3.18 -10.34
CA ASP A 171 9.86 2.14 -10.50
C ASP A 171 9.30 0.70 -10.49
N CYS A 172 7.98 0.57 -10.64
CA CYS A 172 7.32 -0.72 -10.82
C CYS A 172 7.16 -1.09 -12.30
N THR A 173 6.93 -2.38 -12.56
CA THR A 173 6.30 -2.89 -13.77
C THR A 173 5.09 -3.73 -13.38
N VAL A 174 4.22 -4.09 -14.33
CA VAL A 174 2.96 -4.76 -14.04
C VAL A 174 2.69 -5.90 -15.02
N GLU A 175 1.81 -6.84 -14.64
CA GLU A 175 1.30 -7.87 -15.53
C GLU A 175 0.49 -7.29 -16.70
N LYS A 176 0.43 -8.03 -17.82
CA LYS A 176 -0.28 -7.61 -19.03
C LYS A 176 -1.80 -7.46 -18.85
N ASN A 177 -2.37 -8.09 -17.85
CA ASN A 177 -3.79 -7.99 -17.51
C ASN A 177 -4.07 -7.02 -16.35
N TYR A 178 -3.10 -6.19 -15.94
CA TYR A 178 -3.16 -5.40 -14.71
C TYR A 178 -4.39 -4.48 -14.64
N ILE A 179 -4.60 -3.67 -15.66
CA ILE A 179 -5.72 -2.72 -15.70
C ILE A 179 -7.06 -3.48 -15.79
N THR A 180 -7.15 -4.48 -16.68
CA THR A 180 -8.35 -5.30 -16.88
C THR A 180 -8.74 -6.04 -15.61
N ALA A 181 -7.79 -6.77 -14.99
CA ALA A 181 -8.06 -7.57 -13.80
C ALA A 181 -8.54 -6.72 -12.61
N ILE A 182 -7.96 -5.55 -12.40
CA ILE A 182 -8.37 -4.64 -11.32
C ILE A 182 -9.74 -4.05 -11.60
N THR A 183 -9.97 -3.55 -12.83
CA THR A 183 -11.23 -2.92 -13.20
C THR A 183 -12.39 -3.91 -13.09
N GLU A 184 -12.23 -5.11 -13.64
CA GLU A 184 -13.25 -6.16 -13.57
C GLU A 184 -13.51 -6.63 -12.13
N TYR A 185 -12.46 -6.77 -11.30
CA TYR A 185 -12.63 -7.15 -9.91
C TYR A 185 -13.51 -6.15 -9.15
N PHE A 186 -13.30 -4.86 -9.34
CA PHE A 186 -14.13 -3.82 -8.72
C PHE A 186 -15.55 -3.76 -9.29
N GLN A 187 -15.76 -4.13 -10.55
CA GLN A 187 -17.11 -4.18 -11.16
C GLN A 187 -17.92 -5.40 -10.69
N LYS A 188 -17.29 -6.58 -10.62
CA LYS A 188 -17.95 -7.84 -10.25
C LYS A 188 -18.23 -7.95 -8.76
N GLU A 189 -17.31 -7.43 -7.93
CA GLU A 189 -17.38 -7.55 -6.48
C GLU A 189 -17.90 -6.26 -5.83
N SER A 190 -18.55 -6.37 -4.68
CA SER A 190 -18.89 -5.21 -3.85
C SER A 190 -17.65 -4.56 -3.20
N CYS A 191 -16.50 -4.65 -3.87
CA CYS A 191 -15.20 -4.20 -3.41
C CYS A 191 -15.14 -2.68 -3.38
N LYS A 192 -14.60 -2.13 -2.30
CA LYS A 192 -14.36 -0.69 -2.12
C LYS A 192 -12.88 -0.35 -1.89
N ALA A 193 -12.11 -1.32 -1.44
CA ALA A 193 -10.68 -1.20 -1.24
C ALA A 193 -10.01 -2.56 -1.45
N ALA A 194 -8.86 -2.58 -2.09
CA ALA A 194 -8.06 -3.77 -2.32
C ALA A 194 -6.57 -3.46 -2.32
N VAL A 195 -5.76 -4.51 -2.17
CA VAL A 195 -4.36 -4.53 -2.52
C VAL A 195 -4.13 -5.55 -3.63
N VAL A 196 -3.29 -5.20 -4.59
CA VAL A 196 -2.89 -6.10 -5.68
C VAL A 196 -1.73 -6.96 -5.21
N ASN A 197 -1.65 -8.21 -5.67
CA ASN A 197 -0.48 -9.06 -5.43
C ASN A 197 0.79 -8.39 -5.97
N TYR A 198 1.92 -8.68 -5.33
CA TYR A 198 3.23 -8.17 -5.76
C TYR A 198 4.29 -9.25 -5.66
N GLU A 199 5.32 -9.13 -6.49
CA GLU A 199 6.50 -9.97 -6.45
C GLU A 199 7.73 -9.18 -6.87
N HIS A 200 8.83 -9.30 -6.15
CA HIS A 200 10.10 -8.77 -6.64
C HIS A 200 10.73 -9.75 -7.64
N ASN A 201 11.40 -9.20 -8.67
CA ASN A 201 12.15 -10.03 -9.60
C ASN A 201 13.39 -10.61 -8.89
N ILE A 202 13.44 -11.93 -8.80
CA ILE A 202 14.51 -12.71 -8.14
C ILE A 202 15.33 -13.55 -9.13
N TYR A 203 15.04 -13.46 -10.42
CA TYR A 203 15.68 -14.27 -11.46
C TYR A 203 16.95 -13.61 -12.02
N ASN A 204 16.99 -12.30 -12.04
CA ASN A 204 18.18 -11.54 -12.40
C ASN A 204 19.13 -11.48 -11.22
N MET A 205 20.07 -12.44 -11.15
CA MET A 205 21.07 -12.53 -10.09
C MET A 205 21.96 -11.29 -10.06
N ASN A 206 21.81 -10.49 -9.03
CA ASN A 206 22.62 -9.31 -8.77
C ASN A 206 22.95 -9.22 -7.26
N GLU A 207 23.77 -8.27 -6.88
CA GLU A 207 24.20 -8.05 -5.49
C GLU A 207 23.05 -7.87 -4.49
N ASN A 208 21.88 -7.43 -4.98
CA ASN A 208 20.72 -7.13 -4.15
C ASN A 208 19.76 -8.34 -4.01
N THR A 209 19.98 -9.43 -4.74
CA THR A 209 19.03 -10.56 -4.82
C THR A 209 18.79 -11.18 -3.44
N ALA A 210 19.85 -11.45 -2.67
CA ALA A 210 19.69 -11.97 -1.32
C ALA A 210 18.94 -11.01 -0.38
N ALA A 211 19.24 -9.71 -0.50
CA ALA A 211 18.59 -8.68 0.30
C ALA A 211 17.07 -8.59 0.03
N ILE A 212 16.69 -8.66 -1.24
CA ILE A 212 15.28 -8.56 -1.62
C ILE A 212 14.50 -9.83 -1.26
N ILE A 213 15.11 -11.01 -1.39
CA ILE A 213 14.51 -12.27 -0.94
C ILE A 213 14.28 -12.22 0.57
N CYS A 214 15.30 -11.84 1.35
CA CYS A 214 15.20 -11.70 2.79
C CYS A 214 14.08 -10.73 3.19
N TYR A 215 13.98 -9.58 2.52
CA TYR A 215 12.92 -8.60 2.78
C TYR A 215 11.52 -9.11 2.41
N GLU A 216 11.37 -9.72 1.25
CA GLU A 216 10.06 -10.25 0.83
C GLU A 216 9.63 -11.43 1.70
N LEU A 217 10.56 -12.30 2.14
CA LEU A 217 10.28 -13.34 3.14
C LEU A 217 9.73 -12.74 4.44
N PHE A 218 10.33 -11.64 4.94
CA PHE A 218 9.82 -10.94 6.13
C PHE A 218 8.38 -10.44 5.93
N LEU A 219 8.08 -9.79 4.81
CA LEU A 219 6.75 -9.25 4.53
C LEU A 219 5.69 -10.35 4.43
N ARG A 220 6.02 -11.43 3.71
CA ARG A 220 5.11 -12.57 3.52
C ARG A 220 4.90 -13.35 4.80
N TYR A 221 5.94 -13.56 5.57
CA TYR A 221 5.84 -14.18 6.89
C TYR A 221 4.91 -13.38 7.83
N TYR A 222 5.09 -12.07 7.89
CA TYR A 222 4.25 -11.21 8.74
C TYR A 222 2.78 -11.27 8.32
N LEU A 223 2.50 -11.22 7.02
CA LEU A 223 1.14 -11.37 6.50
C LEU A 223 0.56 -12.75 6.87
N LEU A 224 1.29 -13.84 6.66
CA LEU A 224 0.85 -15.19 7.04
C LEU A 224 0.56 -15.28 8.54
N GLY A 225 1.40 -14.71 9.39
CA GLY A 225 1.14 -14.65 10.82
C GLY A 225 -0.16 -13.93 11.18
N LEU A 226 -0.46 -12.80 10.50
CA LEU A 226 -1.74 -12.10 10.66
C LEU A 226 -2.93 -12.92 10.13
N GLN A 227 -2.78 -13.65 9.02
CA GLN A 227 -3.79 -14.57 8.49
C GLN A 227 -4.06 -15.72 9.48
N TYR A 228 -3.01 -16.34 10.03
CA TYR A 228 -3.13 -17.35 11.06
C TYR A 228 -3.89 -16.84 12.29
N ALA A 229 -3.64 -15.60 12.70
CA ALA A 229 -4.32 -14.98 13.82
C ALA A 229 -5.78 -14.58 13.51
N GLY A 230 -6.24 -14.65 12.26
CA GLY A 230 -7.56 -14.17 11.85
C GLY A 230 -7.68 -12.64 11.92
N SER A 231 -6.57 -11.91 11.78
CA SER A 231 -6.57 -10.46 11.87
C SER A 231 -7.31 -9.83 10.67
N PRO A 232 -8.18 -8.84 10.90
CA PRO A 232 -8.81 -8.10 9.80
C PRO A 232 -7.82 -7.22 9.03
N TYR A 233 -6.58 -7.12 9.49
CA TYR A 233 -5.48 -6.35 8.89
C TYR A 233 -4.48 -7.25 8.16
N ALA A 234 -4.87 -8.48 7.81
CA ALA A 234 -4.04 -9.44 7.10
C ALA A 234 -4.01 -9.12 5.58
N PHE A 235 -3.38 -8.03 5.21
CA PHE A 235 -3.10 -7.58 3.84
C PHE A 235 -1.73 -6.91 3.77
N HIS A 236 -1.12 -6.91 2.59
CA HIS A 236 0.16 -6.21 2.38
C HIS A 236 -0.04 -4.69 2.41
N THR A 237 0.85 -3.97 3.09
CA THR A 237 0.86 -2.51 3.16
C THR A 237 1.98 -1.96 2.28
N ILE A 238 1.81 -2.06 0.96
CA ILE A 238 2.76 -1.61 -0.05
C ILE A 238 2.10 -0.55 -0.91
N GLY A 239 2.70 0.62 -0.97
CA GLY A 239 2.13 1.81 -1.58
C GLY A 239 1.75 1.65 -3.05
N SER A 240 2.53 0.86 -3.80
CA SER A 240 2.31 0.59 -5.24
C SER A 240 1.21 -0.44 -5.53
N THR A 241 0.55 -0.99 -4.52
CA THR A 241 -0.46 -2.05 -4.71
C THR A 241 -1.88 -1.64 -4.33
N ILE A 242 -2.07 -0.41 -3.85
CA ILE A 242 -3.33 0.03 -3.25
C ILE A 242 -4.34 0.41 -4.34
N VAL A 243 -5.57 -0.08 -4.19
CA VAL A 243 -6.72 0.30 -5.02
C VAL A 243 -7.90 0.66 -4.11
N CYS A 244 -8.59 1.76 -4.40
CA CYS A 244 -9.82 2.11 -3.67
C CYS A 244 -10.82 2.86 -4.56
N ASP A 245 -12.11 2.78 -4.23
CA ASP A 245 -13.11 3.64 -4.85
C ASP A 245 -13.02 5.08 -4.33
N TYR A 246 -13.53 6.05 -5.12
CA TYR A 246 -13.49 7.46 -4.75
C TYR A 246 -14.32 7.76 -3.48
N GLU A 247 -15.42 7.03 -3.26
CA GLU A 247 -16.26 7.24 -2.08
C GLU A 247 -15.51 6.91 -0.79
N SER A 248 -14.80 5.78 -0.76
CA SER A 248 -13.98 5.38 0.37
C SER A 248 -12.83 6.33 0.58
N TYR A 249 -12.18 6.78 -0.50
CA TYR A 249 -11.13 7.79 -0.47
C TYR A 249 -11.60 9.08 0.21
N VAL A 250 -12.71 9.64 -0.26
CA VAL A 250 -13.30 10.88 0.28
C VAL A 250 -13.75 10.69 1.74
N LYS A 251 -14.38 9.54 2.04
CA LYS A 251 -14.94 9.24 3.37
C LYS A 251 -13.89 9.18 4.47
N ILE A 252 -12.68 8.68 4.16
CA ILE A 252 -11.58 8.63 5.13
C ILE A 252 -10.78 9.94 5.22
N GLY A 253 -11.14 10.96 4.43
CA GLY A 253 -10.44 12.24 4.37
C GLY A 253 -9.23 12.25 3.44
N GLY A 254 -9.16 11.31 2.49
CA GLY A 254 -8.10 11.18 1.51
C GLY A 254 -6.79 10.60 2.02
N MET A 255 -5.77 10.60 1.15
CA MET A 255 -4.41 10.20 1.49
C MET A 255 -3.83 11.13 2.57
N ASN A 256 -3.00 10.58 3.45
CA ASN A 256 -2.25 11.39 4.42
C ASN A 256 -0.99 12.00 3.80
N LYS A 257 -0.43 13.03 4.45
CA LYS A 257 0.76 13.76 3.98
C LYS A 257 2.07 13.23 4.58
N LEU A 258 2.09 12.01 5.09
CA LEU A 258 3.27 11.46 5.72
C LEU A 258 4.37 11.21 4.67
N LYS A 259 5.61 11.47 5.05
CA LYS A 259 6.78 11.23 4.20
C LYS A 259 7.11 9.75 4.04
N ALA A 260 6.63 8.92 4.97
CA ALA A 260 6.80 7.47 4.97
C ALA A 260 5.69 6.80 5.79
N ALA A 261 5.42 5.51 5.53
CA ALA A 261 4.32 4.73 6.10
C ALA A 261 2.92 5.31 5.80
N GLU A 262 2.80 6.15 4.78
CA GLU A 262 1.53 6.71 4.32
C GLU A 262 0.58 5.62 3.84
N ASP A 263 1.11 4.57 3.22
CA ASP A 263 0.42 3.37 2.76
C ASP A 263 -0.21 2.59 3.92
N PHE A 264 0.55 2.34 4.98
CA PHE A 264 0.06 1.68 6.19
C PHE A 264 -1.12 2.43 6.80
N TYR A 265 -0.97 3.73 7.06
CA TYR A 265 -2.04 4.53 7.67
C TYR A 265 -3.23 4.75 6.73
N PHE A 266 -3.02 4.78 5.42
CA PHE A 266 -4.10 4.89 4.46
C PHE A 266 -4.95 3.61 4.43
N LEU A 267 -4.33 2.44 4.32
CA LEU A 267 -5.00 1.15 4.37
C LEU A 267 -5.66 0.89 5.73
N GLU A 268 -5.02 1.31 6.81
CA GLU A 268 -5.59 1.23 8.15
C GLU A 268 -6.90 2.04 8.26
N LYS A 269 -6.95 3.26 7.72
CA LYS A 269 -8.18 4.06 7.68
C LYS A 269 -9.25 3.40 6.79
N LEU A 270 -8.89 2.89 5.61
CA LEU A 270 -9.80 2.16 4.73
C LEU A 270 -10.38 0.93 5.43
N SER A 271 -9.56 0.14 6.11
CA SER A 271 -9.99 -1.08 6.81
C SER A 271 -10.99 -0.81 7.95
N LYS A 272 -11.02 0.40 8.50
CA LYS A 272 -12.02 0.82 9.50
C LYS A 272 -13.44 1.00 8.93
N ILE A 273 -13.54 1.27 7.62
CA ILE A 273 -14.84 1.55 6.97
C ILE A 273 -15.27 0.50 5.96
N THR A 274 -14.36 -0.31 5.46
CA THR A 274 -14.63 -1.39 4.51
C THR A 274 -13.65 -2.54 4.69
N LYS A 275 -13.94 -3.70 4.10
CA LYS A 275 -12.97 -4.80 3.98
C LYS A 275 -11.94 -4.42 2.91
N VAL A 276 -10.66 -4.64 3.19
CA VAL A 276 -9.59 -4.58 2.20
C VAL A 276 -9.44 -5.97 1.59
N HIS A 277 -9.65 -6.08 0.27
CA HIS A 277 -9.55 -7.32 -0.48
C HIS A 277 -8.12 -7.53 -0.99
N SER A 278 -7.78 -8.74 -1.41
CA SER A 278 -6.54 -9.05 -2.13
C SER A 278 -6.86 -9.50 -3.55
N ILE A 279 -6.38 -8.76 -4.55
CA ILE A 279 -6.51 -9.13 -5.96
C ILE A 279 -5.30 -9.98 -6.32
N LYS A 280 -5.54 -11.28 -6.54
CA LYS A 280 -4.50 -12.28 -6.82
C LYS A 280 -4.36 -12.58 -8.32
N SER A 281 -5.30 -12.13 -9.15
CA SER A 281 -5.36 -12.41 -10.59
C SER A 281 -4.37 -11.60 -11.44
N THR A 282 -3.67 -10.65 -10.83
CA THR A 282 -2.64 -9.83 -11.48
C THR A 282 -1.55 -9.49 -10.48
N CYS A 283 -0.42 -8.95 -10.94
CA CYS A 283 0.76 -8.69 -10.12
C CYS A 283 1.43 -7.36 -10.44
N VAL A 284 1.97 -6.72 -9.40
CA VAL A 284 2.90 -5.59 -9.48
C VAL A 284 4.30 -6.10 -9.18
N TYR A 285 5.29 -5.64 -9.94
CA TYR A 285 6.71 -5.97 -9.78
C TYR A 285 7.50 -4.72 -9.35
N PRO A 286 7.63 -4.48 -8.03
CA PRO A 286 8.42 -3.36 -7.53
C PRO A 286 9.90 -3.55 -7.81
N SER A 287 10.63 -2.43 -7.96
CA SER A 287 12.08 -2.46 -8.11
C SER A 287 12.78 -2.96 -6.85
N SER A 288 13.82 -3.78 -7.03
CA SER A 288 14.70 -4.26 -5.95
C SER A 288 15.89 -3.34 -5.68
N ARG A 289 15.93 -2.13 -6.27
CA ARG A 289 17.07 -1.22 -6.13
C ARG A 289 17.23 -0.66 -4.72
N PRO A 290 18.47 -0.45 -4.26
CA PRO A 290 18.73 0.32 -3.04
C PRO A 290 18.18 1.76 -3.19
N SER A 291 17.66 2.33 -2.11
CA SER A 291 17.19 3.72 -2.10
C SER A 291 17.38 4.34 -0.72
N PHE A 292 17.79 5.60 -0.68
CA PHE A 292 17.93 6.42 0.53
C PHE A 292 16.81 7.46 0.67
N ARG A 293 15.82 7.47 -0.25
CA ARG A 293 14.80 8.52 -0.35
C ARG A 293 13.81 8.53 0.81
N VAL A 294 13.57 7.37 1.39
CA VAL A 294 12.62 7.19 2.50
C VAL A 294 13.26 6.39 3.63
N PRO A 295 12.92 6.67 4.90
CA PRO A 295 13.51 5.97 6.06
C PRO A 295 13.03 4.53 6.23
N PHE A 296 12.03 4.08 5.49
CA PHE A 296 11.42 2.74 5.52
C PHE A 296 11.18 2.22 4.11
N GLY A 297 10.83 0.93 3.98
CA GLY A 297 10.49 0.28 2.71
C GLY A 297 11.64 -0.50 2.10
N THR A 298 11.42 -0.99 0.86
CA THR A 298 12.31 -1.90 0.14
C THR A 298 13.74 -1.37 0.05
N GLY A 299 13.93 -0.17 -0.46
CA GLY A 299 15.26 0.39 -0.69
C GLY A 299 16.09 0.52 0.59
N GLN A 300 15.50 0.98 1.68
CA GLN A 300 16.19 1.11 2.97
C GLN A 300 16.53 -0.26 3.58
N ARG A 301 15.67 -1.26 3.43
CA ARG A 301 15.95 -2.62 3.91
C ARG A 301 17.09 -3.27 3.12
N VAL A 302 17.09 -3.11 1.79
CA VAL A 302 18.19 -3.57 0.93
C VAL A 302 19.50 -2.91 1.33
N ASN A 303 19.51 -1.58 1.55
CA ASN A 303 20.70 -0.86 2.01
C ASN A 303 21.24 -1.40 3.34
N ARG A 304 20.38 -1.63 4.34
CA ARG A 304 20.81 -2.17 5.65
C ARG A 304 21.36 -3.60 5.56
N PHE A 305 20.76 -4.42 4.70
CA PHE A 305 21.22 -5.77 4.45
C PHE A 305 22.62 -5.76 3.85
N ILE A 306 22.85 -4.97 2.78
CA ILE A 306 24.14 -4.85 2.11
C ILE A 306 25.20 -4.29 3.07
N ALA A 307 24.86 -3.25 3.81
CA ALA A 307 25.74 -2.62 4.79
C ALA A 307 25.99 -3.47 6.05
N LYS A 308 25.35 -4.64 6.17
CA LYS A 308 25.46 -5.55 7.33
C LYS A 308 25.28 -4.85 8.68
N VAL A 309 24.39 -3.84 8.73
CA VAL A 309 24.15 -3.02 9.93
C VAL A 309 23.62 -3.89 11.09
N ARG A 310 22.86 -4.93 10.75
CA ARG A 310 22.34 -5.91 11.69
C ARG A 310 22.01 -7.23 10.98
N ASN A 311 21.75 -8.28 11.76
CA ASN A 311 21.20 -9.51 11.21
C ASN A 311 19.76 -9.27 10.72
N GLU A 312 19.52 -9.39 9.42
CA GLU A 312 18.18 -9.26 8.81
C GLU A 312 17.48 -10.63 8.68
N TYR A 313 18.16 -11.76 8.90
CA TYR A 313 17.60 -13.12 8.87
C TYR A 313 16.93 -13.50 10.20
N ILE A 314 16.14 -12.58 10.74
CA ILE A 314 15.37 -12.76 11.97
C ILE A 314 13.91 -12.34 11.77
N LEU A 315 12.98 -13.10 12.36
CA LEU A 315 11.54 -12.83 12.29
C LEU A 315 10.92 -12.86 13.69
N TYR A 316 9.72 -12.31 13.81
CA TYR A 316 8.92 -12.42 15.02
C TYR A 316 8.69 -13.90 15.38
N ASN A 317 8.72 -14.21 16.67
CA ASN A 317 8.40 -15.55 17.13
C ASN A 317 6.94 -15.90 16.75
N PRO A 318 6.67 -17.08 16.13
CA PRO A 318 5.30 -17.50 15.76
C PRO A 318 4.34 -17.51 16.93
N GLN A 319 4.82 -17.72 18.16
CA GLN A 319 3.99 -17.68 19.36
C GLN A 319 3.30 -16.32 19.56
N SER A 320 3.88 -15.22 19.05
CA SER A 320 3.24 -13.91 19.08
C SER A 320 1.93 -13.91 18.28
N PHE A 321 1.87 -14.64 17.15
CA PHE A 321 0.65 -14.77 16.35
C PHE A 321 -0.36 -15.73 16.99
N VAL A 322 0.11 -16.74 17.71
CA VAL A 322 -0.78 -17.62 18.53
C VAL A 322 -1.47 -16.81 19.63
N ILE A 323 -0.73 -15.97 20.33
CA ILE A 323 -1.29 -15.07 21.36
C ILE A 323 -2.27 -14.07 20.72
N LEU A 324 -1.89 -13.46 19.60
CA LEU A 324 -2.77 -12.55 18.86
C LEU A 324 -4.07 -13.24 18.44
N LYS A 325 -4.02 -14.48 17.93
CA LYS A 325 -5.21 -15.27 17.58
C LYS A 325 -6.13 -15.46 18.76
N LYS A 326 -5.60 -15.92 19.89
CA LYS A 326 -6.40 -16.14 21.11
C LYS A 326 -7.01 -14.84 21.62
N TRP A 327 -6.24 -13.75 21.55
CA TRP A 327 -6.74 -12.42 21.92
C TRP A 327 -7.87 -11.96 21.00
N LEU A 328 -7.72 -12.06 19.68
CA LEU A 328 -8.76 -11.63 18.74
C LEU A 328 -10.05 -12.44 18.91
N LEU A 329 -9.95 -13.75 19.06
CA LEU A 329 -11.11 -14.61 19.32
C LEU A 329 -11.83 -14.21 20.61
N LEU A 330 -11.09 -13.99 21.70
CA LEU A 330 -11.66 -13.51 22.96
C LEU A 330 -12.29 -12.12 22.75
N PHE A 331 -11.53 -11.17 22.18
CA PHE A 331 -11.98 -9.79 22.02
C PHE A 331 -13.23 -9.69 21.15
N ASP A 332 -13.33 -10.47 20.07
CA ASP A 332 -14.50 -10.49 19.20
C ASP A 332 -15.75 -11.06 19.90
N SER A 333 -15.58 -12.02 20.79
CA SER A 333 -16.69 -12.61 21.56
C SER A 333 -17.24 -11.69 22.67
N LEU A 334 -16.51 -10.64 23.08
CA LEU A 334 -16.94 -9.76 24.14
C LEU A 334 -18.16 -8.90 23.76
N ASN A 335 -19.20 -8.93 24.59
CA ASN A 335 -20.37 -8.08 24.48
C ASN A 335 -20.84 -7.62 25.86
N LYS A 336 -20.51 -6.40 26.26
CA LYS A 336 -20.84 -5.76 27.57
C LYS A 336 -20.60 -6.67 28.79
N THR A 337 -19.63 -7.57 28.71
CA THR A 337 -19.29 -8.54 29.76
C THR A 337 -18.51 -7.85 30.90
N ASN A 338 -18.69 -8.35 32.12
CA ASN A 338 -17.90 -7.89 33.27
C ASN A 338 -16.39 -7.99 33.01
N LEU A 339 -15.65 -6.96 33.43
CA LEU A 339 -14.21 -6.81 33.18
C LEU A 339 -13.36 -7.92 33.86
N LYS A 340 -13.71 -8.29 35.10
CA LYS A 340 -12.89 -9.21 35.89
C LYS A 340 -12.69 -10.59 35.24
N PRO A 341 -13.72 -11.28 34.72
CA PRO A 341 -13.54 -12.53 33.99
C PRO A 341 -12.67 -12.34 32.73
N ILE A 342 -12.84 -11.21 32.01
CA ILE A 342 -12.05 -10.90 30.80
C ILE A 342 -10.57 -10.83 31.15
N LEU A 343 -10.19 -10.06 32.16
CA LEU A 343 -8.79 -9.89 32.58
C LEU A 343 -8.18 -11.21 33.08
N THR A 344 -8.99 -12.07 33.73
CA THR A 344 -8.54 -13.40 34.14
C THR A 344 -8.19 -14.25 32.92
N GLU A 345 -9.05 -14.28 31.89
CA GLU A 345 -8.80 -15.06 30.68
C GLU A 345 -7.63 -14.47 29.85
N VAL A 346 -7.53 -13.15 29.76
CA VAL A 346 -6.38 -12.48 29.15
C VAL A 346 -5.06 -12.91 29.80
N LYS A 347 -4.99 -12.92 31.14
CA LYS A 347 -3.81 -13.36 31.89
C LYS A 347 -3.49 -14.84 31.64
N ARG A 348 -4.51 -15.67 31.46
CA ARG A 348 -4.37 -17.09 31.12
C ARG A 348 -3.82 -17.29 29.71
N ILE A 349 -4.19 -16.42 28.74
CA ILE A 349 -3.60 -16.44 27.40
C ILE A 349 -2.11 -16.11 27.46
N SER A 350 -1.75 -14.99 28.07
CA SER A 350 -0.37 -14.54 28.29
C SER A 350 -0.30 -13.40 29.32
N THR A 351 0.66 -13.48 30.22
CA THR A 351 0.96 -12.41 31.18
C THR A 351 1.41 -11.14 30.45
N ASP A 352 2.19 -11.28 29.38
CA ASP A 352 2.66 -10.12 28.58
C ASP A 352 1.51 -9.45 27.85
N LEU A 353 0.55 -10.22 27.31
CA LEU A 353 -0.69 -9.67 26.76
C LEU A 353 -1.46 -8.86 27.82
N TYR A 354 -1.58 -9.39 29.04
CA TYR A 354 -2.24 -8.68 30.14
C TYR A 354 -1.56 -7.34 30.44
N HIS A 355 -0.23 -7.31 30.54
CA HIS A 355 0.52 -6.08 30.76
C HIS A 355 0.34 -5.09 29.60
N PHE A 356 0.47 -5.54 28.37
CA PHE A 356 0.22 -4.72 27.19
C PHE A 356 -1.16 -4.06 27.20
N LEU A 357 -2.21 -4.81 27.53
CA LEU A 357 -3.58 -4.29 27.56
C LEU A 357 -3.78 -3.26 28.65
N ASN A 358 -3.16 -3.46 29.84
CA ASN A 358 -3.19 -2.49 30.93
C ASN A 358 -2.49 -1.18 30.56
N GLU A 359 -1.30 -1.24 29.98
CA GLU A 359 -0.55 -0.06 29.50
C GLU A 359 -1.33 0.70 28.42
N ASN A 360 -2.09 -0.03 27.57
CA ASN A 360 -2.93 0.55 26.53
C ASN A 360 -4.35 0.90 27.02
N LYS A 361 -4.58 0.92 28.33
CA LYS A 361 -5.83 1.40 28.97
C LYS A 361 -7.08 0.62 28.54
N PHE A 362 -6.96 -0.71 28.37
CA PHE A 362 -8.07 -1.58 27.98
C PHE A 362 -9.23 -1.49 28.97
N GLU A 363 -8.95 -1.48 30.26
CA GLU A 363 -9.97 -1.37 31.30
C GLU A 363 -10.83 -0.11 31.15
N GLN A 364 -10.19 1.04 30.91
CA GLN A 364 -10.91 2.31 30.72
C GLN A 364 -11.78 2.27 29.47
N PHE A 365 -11.24 1.74 28.38
CA PHE A 365 -11.99 1.55 27.13
C PHE A 365 -13.20 0.64 27.33
N TRP A 366 -13.01 -0.51 28.00
CA TRP A 366 -14.09 -1.49 28.19
C TRP A 366 -15.18 -1.00 29.12
N LYS A 367 -14.82 -0.34 30.25
CA LYS A 367 -15.79 0.32 31.15
C LYS A 367 -16.63 1.35 30.38
N LYS A 368 -16.02 2.12 29.47
CA LYS A 368 -16.74 3.10 28.66
C LYS A 368 -17.76 2.42 27.72
N ILE A 369 -17.40 1.30 27.12
CA ILE A 369 -18.31 0.48 26.27
C ILE A 369 -19.52 -0.01 27.11
N CYS A 370 -19.27 -0.53 28.31
CA CYS A 370 -20.31 -1.07 29.16
C CYS A 370 -21.29 0.00 29.73
N LEU A 371 -20.81 1.22 29.94
CA LEU A 371 -21.61 2.34 30.46
C LEU A 371 -22.49 3.01 29.38
N GLN A 372 -22.16 2.83 28.10
CA GLN A 372 -22.91 3.45 27.00
C GLN A 372 -24.04 2.54 26.51
N ASP A 373 -25.18 3.13 26.16
CA ASP A 373 -26.25 2.39 25.48
C ASP A 373 -25.94 2.26 23.98
N LEU A 374 -25.05 1.33 23.66
CA LEU A 374 -24.57 1.05 22.30
C LEU A 374 -25.28 -0.19 21.75
N LYS A 375 -25.66 -0.10 20.45
CA LYS A 375 -26.05 -1.27 19.64
C LYS A 375 -24.83 -2.11 19.28
N ASP A 376 -25.01 -3.40 19.02
CA ASP A 376 -23.93 -4.33 18.69
C ASP A 376 -23.01 -3.84 17.57
N GLN A 377 -23.57 -3.28 16.49
CA GLN A 377 -22.77 -2.70 15.40
C GLN A 377 -21.87 -1.56 15.84
N GLN A 378 -22.31 -0.75 16.81
CA GLN A 378 -21.53 0.35 17.37
C GLN A 378 -20.41 -0.17 18.27
N ILE A 379 -20.66 -1.23 19.04
CA ILE A 379 -19.65 -1.95 19.84
C ILE A 379 -18.56 -2.50 18.92
N ILE A 380 -18.94 -3.23 17.86
CA ILE A 380 -18.01 -3.79 16.87
C ILE A 380 -17.15 -2.66 16.26
N LYS A 381 -17.79 -1.54 15.89
CA LYS A 381 -17.06 -0.39 15.35
C LYS A 381 -16.07 0.18 16.35
N GLN A 382 -16.46 0.39 17.62
CA GLN A 382 -15.56 0.90 18.65
C GLN A 382 -14.40 -0.06 18.95
N LYS A 383 -14.65 -1.38 18.95
CA LYS A 383 -13.63 -2.42 19.08
C LYS A 383 -12.58 -2.32 17.97
N LYS A 384 -13.01 -2.21 16.69
CA LYS A 384 -12.11 -2.02 15.56
C LYS A 384 -11.29 -0.74 15.65
N PHE A 385 -11.86 0.35 16.15
CA PHE A 385 -11.14 1.61 16.34
C PHE A 385 -10.16 1.54 17.49
N TRP A 386 -10.45 0.76 18.54
CA TRP A 386 -9.57 0.64 19.69
C TRP A 386 -8.42 -0.33 19.45
N PHE A 387 -8.67 -1.52 18.88
CA PHE A 387 -7.64 -2.50 18.52
C PHE A 387 -7.47 -2.54 17.00
N ASP A 388 -6.80 -1.52 16.49
CA ASP A 388 -6.55 -1.29 15.08
C ASP A 388 -5.24 -1.94 14.58
N ALA A 389 -4.89 -1.73 13.30
CA ALA A 389 -3.68 -2.27 12.70
C ALA A 389 -2.41 -1.82 13.43
N PHE A 390 -2.38 -0.56 13.89
CA PHE A 390 -1.24 -0.03 14.61
C PHE A 390 -1.10 -0.66 16.00
N LYS A 391 -2.20 -0.87 16.71
CA LYS A 391 -2.19 -1.55 18.01
C LYS A 391 -1.87 -3.04 17.87
N THR A 392 -2.29 -3.68 16.78
CA THR A 392 -1.88 -5.05 16.41
C THR A 392 -0.35 -5.13 16.27
N LEU A 393 0.24 -4.21 15.50
CA LEU A 393 1.70 -4.13 15.33
C LEU A 393 2.41 -3.86 16.66
N LYS A 394 1.89 -2.94 17.47
CA LYS A 394 2.43 -2.65 18.82
C LYS A 394 2.41 -3.87 19.75
N LEU A 395 1.34 -4.69 19.70
CA LEU A 395 1.29 -5.93 20.48
C LEU A 395 2.39 -6.89 20.04
N ILE A 396 2.58 -7.10 18.74
CA ILE A 396 3.66 -7.98 18.23
C ILE A 396 5.05 -7.46 18.67
N HIS A 397 5.27 -6.15 18.63
CA HIS A 397 6.51 -5.54 19.12
C HIS A 397 6.67 -5.71 20.64
N TYR A 398 5.60 -5.51 21.40
CA TYR A 398 5.61 -5.69 22.86
C TYR A 398 5.98 -7.13 23.22
N LEU A 399 5.36 -8.10 22.57
CA LEU A 399 5.66 -9.52 22.80
C LEU A 399 7.12 -9.86 22.42
N ARG A 400 7.64 -9.30 21.32
CA ARG A 400 9.04 -9.43 20.93
C ARG A 400 10.01 -8.93 22.03
N ASP A 401 9.68 -7.81 22.63
CA ASP A 401 10.57 -7.11 23.59
C ASP A 401 10.50 -7.67 25.02
N HIS A 402 9.50 -8.49 25.33
CA HIS A 402 9.28 -9.06 26.68
C HIS A 402 9.46 -10.57 26.71
N GLY A 403 8.53 -11.36 26.20
CA GLY A 403 8.52 -12.81 26.39
C GLY A 403 8.88 -13.64 25.14
N TYR A 404 8.81 -13.04 23.94
CA TYR A 404 8.88 -13.78 22.66
C TYR A 404 9.86 -13.13 21.68
N PRO A 405 11.17 -13.15 21.96
CA PRO A 405 12.17 -12.50 21.13
C PRO A 405 12.16 -13.04 19.71
N VAL A 406 12.69 -12.25 18.76
CA VAL A 406 12.89 -12.70 17.38
C VAL A 406 13.77 -13.96 17.33
N ILE A 407 13.49 -14.81 16.37
CA ILE A 407 14.24 -16.05 16.13
C ILE A 407 14.77 -16.10 14.70
N ASN A 408 15.57 -17.11 14.38
CA ASN A 408 16.05 -17.34 13.02
C ASN A 408 14.87 -17.36 12.03
N MET A 409 15.04 -16.70 10.88
CA MET A 409 14.01 -16.52 9.87
C MET A 409 13.41 -17.85 9.39
N PHE A 410 14.25 -18.81 9.06
CA PHE A 410 13.79 -20.07 8.50
C PHE A 410 13.12 -20.96 9.55
N ASP A 411 13.62 -20.93 10.79
CA ASP A 411 12.94 -21.60 11.92
C ASP A 411 11.57 -20.99 12.21
N ALA A 412 11.46 -19.67 12.09
CA ALA A 412 10.19 -19.00 12.27
C ALA A 412 9.18 -19.37 11.17
N ILE A 413 9.64 -19.41 9.92
CA ILE A 413 8.79 -19.79 8.78
C ILE A 413 8.30 -21.23 8.95
N ASP A 414 9.19 -22.19 9.22
CA ASP A 414 8.80 -23.61 9.37
C ASP A 414 7.77 -23.78 10.51
N LYS A 415 8.04 -23.20 11.68
CA LYS A 415 7.08 -23.24 12.80
C LYS A 415 5.74 -22.60 12.46
N LEU A 416 5.72 -21.51 11.66
CA LEU A 416 4.46 -20.92 11.23
C LEU A 416 3.72 -21.82 10.24
N LEU A 417 4.42 -22.47 9.32
CA LEU A 417 3.86 -23.44 8.37
C LEU A 417 3.26 -24.65 9.10
N GLU A 418 3.92 -25.17 10.13
CA GLU A 418 3.39 -26.21 11.02
C GLU A 418 2.05 -25.79 11.66
N LEU A 419 1.94 -24.52 12.12
CA LEU A 419 0.69 -23.99 12.69
C LEU A 419 -0.46 -23.93 11.67
N PHE A 420 -0.16 -23.81 10.37
CA PHE A 420 -1.11 -23.90 9.27
C PHE A 420 -1.43 -25.35 8.87
N GLY A 421 -0.71 -26.34 9.38
CA GLY A 421 -0.82 -27.75 8.95
C GLY A 421 -0.25 -27.97 7.54
N VAL A 422 0.67 -27.11 7.08
CA VAL A 422 1.33 -27.26 5.78
C VAL A 422 2.43 -28.29 5.91
N ASN A 423 2.33 -29.38 5.15
CA ASN A 423 3.31 -30.47 5.15
C ASN A 423 4.47 -30.23 4.15
N GLU A 424 4.37 -29.21 3.29
CA GLU A 424 5.47 -28.82 2.39
C GLU A 424 6.56 -28.17 3.22
N SER A 425 7.77 -28.75 3.24
CA SER A 425 8.93 -28.20 3.90
C SER A 425 10.08 -28.10 2.92
N VAL A 426 10.87 -27.03 3.02
CA VAL A 426 12.10 -26.89 2.28
C VAL A 426 13.18 -27.67 3.03
N LYS A 427 13.83 -28.65 2.36
CA LYS A 427 14.98 -29.36 2.94
C LYS A 427 16.14 -28.39 3.07
N ARG A 428 16.53 -28.09 4.31
CA ARG A 428 17.63 -27.16 4.60
C ARG A 428 18.97 -27.88 4.58
N ASN A 429 20.00 -27.18 4.11
CA ASN A 429 21.38 -27.47 4.38
C ASN A 429 21.84 -26.74 5.65
N GLU A 430 22.95 -27.17 6.26
CA GLU A 430 23.49 -26.52 7.47
C GLU A 430 23.77 -25.01 7.26
N ASP A 431 24.06 -24.59 6.03
CA ASP A 431 24.46 -23.22 5.70
C ASP A 431 23.39 -22.49 4.83
N ILE A 432 22.12 -22.52 5.26
CA ILE A 432 20.98 -21.87 4.57
C ILE A 432 21.23 -20.38 4.26
N LEU A 433 22.05 -19.69 5.06
CA LEU A 433 22.32 -18.26 4.86
C LEU A 433 23.22 -18.01 3.64
N GLN A 434 23.96 -19.00 3.20
CA GLN A 434 24.79 -18.96 1.97
C GLN A 434 24.07 -19.59 0.76
N ASP A 435 23.02 -20.36 1.01
CA ASP A 435 22.27 -21.08 -0.02
C ASP A 435 21.10 -20.24 -0.55
N LEU A 436 21.40 -19.39 -1.53
CA LEU A 436 20.40 -18.49 -2.13
C LEU A 436 19.28 -19.26 -2.84
N ASP A 437 19.54 -20.43 -3.39
CA ASP A 437 18.52 -21.23 -4.06
C ASP A 437 17.51 -21.79 -3.07
N LYS A 438 17.96 -22.23 -1.89
CA LYS A 438 17.06 -22.62 -0.81
C LYS A 438 16.25 -21.46 -0.26
N GLN A 439 16.82 -20.27 -0.16
CA GLN A 439 16.08 -19.06 0.21
C GLN A 439 14.99 -18.71 -0.82
N LYS A 440 15.27 -18.90 -2.13
CA LYS A 440 14.27 -18.76 -3.20
C LYS A 440 13.16 -19.79 -3.07
N GLU A 441 13.47 -21.07 -2.76
CA GLU A 441 12.48 -22.11 -2.54
C GLU A 441 11.49 -21.69 -1.43
N TYR A 442 11.97 -21.18 -0.29
CA TYR A 442 11.14 -20.63 0.78
C TYR A 442 10.26 -19.49 0.28
N LEU A 443 10.81 -18.55 -0.48
CA LEU A 443 10.04 -17.43 -1.01
C LEU A 443 8.94 -17.89 -1.96
N LEU A 444 9.25 -18.81 -2.88
CA LEU A 444 8.27 -19.37 -3.81
C LEU A 444 7.18 -20.14 -3.10
N LEU A 445 7.50 -20.88 -2.03
CA LEU A 445 6.51 -21.55 -1.18
C LEU A 445 5.56 -20.53 -0.53
N LEU A 446 6.09 -19.45 0.06
CA LEU A 446 5.25 -18.42 0.67
C LEU A 446 4.39 -17.68 -0.37
N ARG A 447 4.91 -17.41 -1.57
CA ARG A 447 4.15 -16.85 -2.68
C ARG A 447 2.98 -17.76 -3.08
N LYS A 448 3.25 -19.06 -3.27
CA LYS A 448 2.23 -20.08 -3.59
C LYS A 448 1.11 -20.09 -2.54
N LEU A 449 1.46 -20.13 -1.24
CA LEU A 449 0.48 -20.16 -0.15
C LEU A 449 -0.40 -18.92 -0.07
N GLN A 450 0.11 -17.75 -0.46
CA GLN A 450 -0.67 -16.50 -0.45
C GLN A 450 -1.51 -16.32 -1.72
N ASN A 451 -1.14 -16.98 -2.82
CA ASN A 451 -1.88 -16.93 -4.08
C ASN A 451 -3.01 -17.99 -4.15
N ASN A 452 -2.99 -19.00 -3.30
CA ASN A 452 -4.09 -19.96 -3.10
C ASN A 452 -5.07 -19.43 -2.04
#